data_ee314908e66dc52561990419042a0882
#
_entry.id   ee314908e66dc52561990419042a0882
#
_cell.length_a   1.000
_cell.length_b   1.000
_cell.length_c   1.000
_cell.angle_alpha   90.00
_cell.angle_beta   90.00
_cell.angle_gamma   90.00
#
_symmetry.space_group_name_H-M   'P 1'
#
loop_
_entity.id
_entity.type
_entity.pdbx_description
1 polymer ?
#
loop_
_entity_poly.entity_id
_entity_poly.type
_entity_poly.pdbx_seq_one_letter_code
_entity_poly.pdbx_strand_id
1 'polypeptide(L)'
;LIPGQENFLWFIANKDKVLDGKTEKQSMPTVHNGEMRSAIFRTQKFTDEFEAVGGLFYGQCAEYCGASHAYMSFRALAQTDEDFKAWTKKFQDAQNPYLAPKDFVEDQNYSKGDVVKYDAPGFGANAKREYIATKDTNATPTANDWKPLNSDDYEHGKQLFSEYQCVQCHAIDRTGIGAKGPNLTLYGIRTSLAAGWMRNNEESLARWIKNSNEIKDGNLMWNGEGIDDNHPVRNLENEDEKVNKIVKYLLGQK
;
A
#
# COMPACT_ATOMS: atom_id res chain seq x y z
N LEU A 1 -5.33 1.29 27.77
CA LEU A 1 -4.88 0.09 27.04
C LEU A 1 -3.79 -0.60 27.86
N ILE A 2 -3.95 -1.89 28.12
CA ILE A 2 -2.95 -2.69 28.86
C ILE A 2 -2.12 -3.44 27.81
N PRO A 3 -0.80 -3.27 27.76
CA PRO A 3 0.05 -3.99 26.84
C PRO A 3 -0.13 -5.50 26.97
N GLY A 4 -0.21 -6.22 25.86
CA GLY A 4 -0.38 -7.67 25.82
C GLY A 4 -1.80 -8.19 26.09
N GLN A 5 -2.78 -7.30 26.24
CA GLN A 5 -4.20 -7.67 26.31
C GLN A 5 -4.95 -7.16 25.10
N GLU A 6 -5.88 -7.97 24.60
CA GLU A 6 -6.84 -7.51 23.60
C GLU A 6 -7.83 -6.54 24.25
N ASN A 7 -7.91 -5.34 23.68
CA ASN A 7 -8.85 -4.31 24.10
C ASN A 7 -9.78 -4.02 22.92
N PHE A 8 -11.07 -4.17 23.14
CA PHE A 8 -12.08 -3.87 22.12
C PHE A 8 -12.65 -2.48 22.34
N LEU A 9 -12.62 -1.70 21.31
CA LEU A 9 -13.24 -0.39 21.25
C LEU A 9 -14.20 -0.38 20.06
N TRP A 10 -15.46 -0.07 20.30
CA TRP A 10 -16.44 0.02 19.23
C TRP A 10 -17.20 1.34 19.34
N PHE A 11 -17.53 1.84 18.19
CA PHE A 11 -18.26 3.09 18.07
C PHE A 11 -19.24 2.99 16.89
N ILE A 12 -20.29 3.78 16.95
CA ILE A 12 -21.24 3.92 15.85
C ILE A 12 -20.99 5.29 15.21
N ALA A 13 -20.70 5.30 13.93
CA ALA A 13 -20.56 6.55 13.18
C ALA A 13 -21.92 7.27 13.14
N ASN A 14 -21.92 8.58 13.41
CA ASN A 14 -23.12 9.38 13.31
C ASN A 14 -23.55 9.46 11.85
N LYS A 15 -24.71 8.89 11.51
CA LYS A 15 -25.25 8.83 10.15
C LYS A 15 -25.42 10.22 9.53
N ASP A 16 -25.83 11.19 10.32
CA ASP A 16 -26.08 12.57 9.84
C ASP A 16 -24.78 13.26 9.41
N LYS A 17 -23.63 12.85 9.98
CA LYS A 17 -22.30 13.36 9.59
C LYS A 17 -21.64 12.55 8.47
N VAL A 18 -22.07 11.33 8.26
CA VAL A 18 -21.52 10.42 7.26
C VAL A 18 -22.18 10.63 5.89
N LEU A 19 -23.46 11.01 5.85
CA LEU A 19 -24.27 10.98 4.63
C LEU A 19 -24.40 12.32 3.91
N ASP A 20 -23.99 13.45 4.51
CA ASP A 20 -24.21 14.77 3.89
C ASP A 20 -23.08 15.21 2.93
N GLY A 21 -22.07 14.35 2.71
CA GLY A 21 -20.94 14.63 1.82
C GLY A 21 -20.11 15.87 2.19
N LYS A 22 -20.42 16.51 3.30
CA LYS A 22 -19.70 17.66 3.81
C LYS A 22 -18.81 17.21 4.95
N THR A 23 -17.55 16.98 4.64
CA THR A 23 -16.52 16.84 5.67
C THR A 23 -16.49 18.12 6.49
N GLU A 24 -17.13 18.15 7.66
CA GLU A 24 -16.80 19.17 8.65
C GLU A 24 -15.29 19.12 8.87
N LYS A 25 -14.63 20.24 8.64
CA LYS A 25 -13.22 20.42 8.99
C LYS A 25 -13.10 20.29 10.51
N GLN A 26 -12.96 19.08 11.02
CA GLN A 26 -12.54 18.93 12.39
C GLN A 26 -11.16 19.56 12.52
N SER A 27 -11.07 20.60 13.32
CA SER A 27 -9.78 21.16 13.72
C SER A 27 -9.04 20.08 14.50
N MET A 28 -7.98 19.55 13.92
CA MET A 28 -7.07 18.67 14.65
C MET A 28 -6.54 19.43 15.87
N PRO A 29 -6.48 18.81 17.05
CA PRO A 29 -5.79 19.42 18.17
C PRO A 29 -4.35 19.71 17.75
N THR A 30 -3.91 20.94 18.00
CA THR A 30 -2.54 21.40 17.76
C THR A 30 -1.60 20.64 18.69
N VAL A 31 -0.85 19.70 18.17
CA VAL A 31 0.19 19.00 18.91
C VAL A 31 1.55 19.49 18.38
N HIS A 32 2.55 19.56 19.25
CA HIS A 32 3.90 20.06 19.04
C HIS A 32 4.40 19.90 17.59
N ASN A 33 4.83 21.00 16.97
CA ASN A 33 5.10 21.17 15.55
C ASN A 33 3.85 21.25 14.66
N GLY A 34 2.83 21.97 15.13
CA GLY A 34 1.53 22.17 14.49
C GLY A 34 1.53 22.58 13.02
N GLU A 35 2.62 23.12 12.50
CA GLU A 35 2.70 23.54 11.11
C GLU A 35 2.70 22.37 10.15
N MET A 36 3.42 21.30 10.44
CA MET A 36 3.54 20.16 9.52
C MET A 36 2.24 19.32 9.49
N ARG A 37 1.59 19.10 10.64
CA ARG A 37 0.29 18.41 10.70
C ARG A 37 -0.82 19.23 10.05
N SER A 38 -0.87 20.52 10.33
CA SER A 38 -1.88 21.37 9.72
C SER A 38 -1.72 21.51 8.21
N ALA A 39 -0.49 21.53 7.69
CA ALA A 39 -0.24 21.54 6.26
C ALA A 39 -0.62 20.23 5.57
N ILE A 40 -0.29 19.08 6.16
CA ILE A 40 -0.61 17.77 5.59
C ILE A 40 -2.12 17.54 5.52
N PHE A 41 -2.87 17.96 6.51
CA PHE A 41 -4.31 17.70 6.57
C PHE A 41 -5.18 18.80 5.97
N ARG A 42 -4.72 20.07 5.93
CA ARG A 42 -5.47 21.19 5.33
C ARG A 42 -5.48 21.17 3.79
N THR A 43 -4.51 20.57 3.16
CA THR A 43 -4.38 20.55 1.70
C THR A 43 -4.90 19.28 1.04
N GLN A 44 -5.36 18.30 1.84
CA GLN A 44 -5.85 17.05 1.30
C GLN A 44 -7.29 17.23 0.80
N LYS A 45 -7.44 17.58 -0.47
CA LYS A 45 -8.61 17.15 -1.22
C LYS A 45 -8.51 15.63 -1.32
N PHE A 46 -9.52 14.93 -0.81
CA PHE A 46 -9.68 13.50 -1.11
C PHE A 46 -9.74 13.38 -2.63
N THR A 47 -9.13 12.34 -3.17
CA THR A 47 -9.38 11.95 -4.55
C THR A 47 -10.87 11.61 -4.66
N ASP A 48 -11.48 11.92 -5.78
CA ASP A 48 -12.91 11.82 -6.04
C ASP A 48 -13.52 10.44 -5.68
N GLU A 49 -12.70 9.39 -5.62
CA GLU A 49 -13.10 8.05 -5.19
C GLU A 49 -13.49 7.95 -3.70
N PHE A 50 -13.02 8.87 -2.84
CA PHE A 50 -13.32 8.87 -1.41
C PHE A 50 -14.28 9.99 -1.00
N GLU A 51 -14.50 10.99 -1.83
CA GLU A 51 -15.43 12.09 -1.53
C GLU A 51 -16.89 11.65 -1.46
N ALA A 52 -17.22 10.55 -2.13
CA ALA A 52 -18.60 10.08 -2.26
C ALA A 52 -19.09 9.20 -1.10
N VAL A 53 -18.24 8.78 -0.17
CA VAL A 53 -18.51 7.54 0.56
C VAL A 53 -18.68 7.67 2.06
N GLY A 54 -18.45 8.82 2.67
CA GLY A 54 -18.68 8.89 4.11
C GLY A 54 -17.74 9.81 4.89
N GLY A 55 -17.88 9.81 6.20
CA GLY A 55 -17.09 10.63 7.12
C GLY A 55 -15.68 10.08 7.32
N LEU A 56 -14.69 10.96 7.28
CA LEU A 56 -13.33 10.66 7.72
C LEU A 56 -13.10 11.23 9.11
N PHE A 57 -12.70 10.36 10.02
CA PHE A 57 -12.39 10.69 11.40
C PHE A 57 -10.90 10.52 11.66
N TYR A 58 -10.34 11.41 12.45
CA TYR A 58 -8.94 11.37 12.85
C TYR A 58 -8.83 10.95 14.31
N GLY A 59 -7.93 10.02 14.56
CA GLY A 59 -7.59 9.60 15.91
C GLY A 59 -6.10 9.79 16.16
N GLN A 60 -5.75 9.89 17.43
CA GLN A 60 -4.39 10.07 17.90
C GLN A 60 -4.15 9.18 19.12
N CYS A 61 -2.93 8.68 19.27
CA CYS A 61 -2.53 7.99 20.49
C CYS A 61 -2.57 8.96 21.66
N ALA A 62 -3.34 8.61 22.70
CA ALA A 62 -3.58 9.49 23.85
C ALA A 62 -2.73 9.14 25.07
N GLU A 63 -2.07 7.96 25.08
CA GLU A 63 -1.25 7.46 26.18
C GLU A 63 0.17 7.21 25.70
N TYR A 64 1.17 7.58 26.51
CA TYR A 64 2.58 7.41 26.14
C TYR A 64 2.93 5.96 25.82
N CYS A 65 3.44 5.72 24.61
CA CYS A 65 3.72 4.40 24.06
C CYS A 65 5.13 4.25 23.46
N GLY A 66 6.03 5.20 23.71
CA GLY A 66 7.42 5.15 23.22
C GLY A 66 7.88 6.38 22.45
N ALA A 67 9.06 6.31 21.86
CA ALA A 67 9.73 7.44 21.21
C ALA A 67 8.87 8.13 20.13
N SER A 68 8.09 7.39 19.37
CA SER A 68 7.22 7.94 18.32
C SER A 68 5.79 8.23 18.77
N HIS A 69 5.52 8.34 20.07
CA HIS A 69 4.17 8.60 20.59
C HIS A 69 3.50 9.83 19.95
N ALA A 70 4.21 10.94 19.83
CA ALA A 70 3.70 12.15 19.21
C ALA A 70 3.41 12.03 17.70
N TYR A 71 3.99 11.03 17.05
CA TYR A 71 3.88 10.78 15.60
C TYR A 71 2.98 9.59 15.26
N MET A 72 2.06 9.24 16.17
CA MET A 72 1.15 8.11 16.02
C MET A 72 -0.29 8.60 15.92
N SER A 73 -0.84 8.49 14.73
CA SER A 73 -2.23 8.84 14.43
C SER A 73 -2.88 7.70 13.67
N PHE A 74 -4.20 7.72 13.56
CA PHE A 74 -4.96 6.83 12.69
C PHE A 74 -6.11 7.56 12.05
N ARG A 75 -6.69 6.95 11.04
CA ARG A 75 -7.87 7.44 10.34
C ARG A 75 -8.93 6.35 10.35
N ALA A 76 -10.14 6.72 10.70
CA ALA A 76 -11.31 5.86 10.55
C ALA A 76 -12.19 6.42 9.42
N LEU A 77 -12.38 5.60 8.39
CA LEU A 77 -13.24 5.94 7.27
C LEU A 77 -14.57 5.21 7.45
N ALA A 78 -15.64 5.95 7.69
CA ALA A 78 -16.98 5.40 7.71
C ALA A 78 -17.51 5.30 6.28
N GLN A 79 -17.93 4.12 5.89
CA GLN A 79 -18.41 3.79 4.54
C GLN A 79 -19.85 3.30 4.60
N THR A 80 -20.54 3.31 3.45
CA THR A 80 -21.79 2.55 3.32
C THR A 80 -21.54 1.05 3.43
N ASP A 81 -22.57 0.27 3.73
CA ASP A 81 -22.45 -1.19 3.80
C ASP A 81 -21.99 -1.79 2.46
N GLU A 82 -22.43 -1.22 1.35
CA GLU A 82 -22.07 -1.64 0.00
C GLU A 82 -20.60 -1.41 -0.28
N ASP A 83 -20.09 -0.21 0.02
CA ASP A 83 -18.70 0.15 -0.23
C ASP A 83 -17.75 -0.61 0.69
N PHE A 84 -18.12 -0.81 1.95
CA PHE A 84 -17.34 -1.63 2.88
C PHE A 84 -17.25 -3.09 2.42
N LYS A 85 -18.36 -3.67 1.93
CA LYS A 85 -18.38 -5.03 1.36
C LYS A 85 -17.52 -5.10 0.08
N ALA A 86 -17.60 -4.09 -0.79
CA ALA A 86 -16.80 -4.03 -2.00
C ALA A 86 -15.31 -3.95 -1.67
N TRP A 87 -14.92 -3.10 -0.71
CA TRP A 87 -13.55 -2.99 -0.23
C TRP A 87 -13.04 -4.29 0.39
N THR A 88 -13.85 -4.91 1.27
CA THR A 88 -13.50 -6.18 1.92
C THR A 88 -13.30 -7.29 0.89
N LYS A 89 -14.21 -7.36 -0.09
CA LYS A 89 -14.11 -8.34 -1.17
C LYS A 89 -12.83 -8.13 -1.98
N LYS A 90 -12.52 -6.90 -2.36
CA LYS A 90 -11.30 -6.55 -3.10
C LYS A 90 -10.04 -6.99 -2.36
N PHE A 91 -10.00 -6.76 -1.05
CA PHE A 91 -8.88 -7.19 -0.20
C PHE A 91 -8.75 -8.72 -0.13
N GLN A 92 -9.88 -9.43 0.03
CA GLN A 92 -9.91 -10.88 0.05
C GLN A 92 -9.50 -11.48 -1.31
N ASP A 93 -9.99 -10.91 -2.41
CA ASP A 93 -9.66 -11.36 -3.76
C ASP A 93 -8.16 -11.18 -4.06
N ALA A 94 -7.57 -10.07 -3.65
CA ALA A 94 -6.14 -9.82 -3.81
C ALA A 94 -5.27 -10.86 -3.08
N GLN A 95 -5.75 -11.38 -1.96
CA GLN A 95 -5.05 -12.42 -1.18
C GLN A 95 -5.42 -13.85 -1.58
N ASN A 96 -6.45 -14.04 -2.39
CA ASN A 96 -6.93 -15.36 -2.75
C ASN A 96 -6.01 -16.04 -3.79
N PRO A 97 -5.30 -17.13 -3.46
CA PRO A 97 -4.40 -17.78 -4.39
C PRO A 97 -5.11 -18.41 -5.60
N TYR A 98 -6.40 -18.74 -5.48
CA TYR A 98 -7.19 -19.29 -6.59
C TYR A 98 -7.54 -18.25 -7.65
N LEU A 99 -7.50 -16.96 -7.31
CA LEU A 99 -7.72 -15.85 -8.23
C LEU A 99 -6.42 -15.30 -8.83
N ALA A 100 -5.27 -15.88 -8.48
CA ALA A 100 -4.00 -15.49 -9.08
C ALA A 100 -4.01 -15.81 -10.58
N PRO A 101 -3.50 -14.90 -11.43
CA PRO A 101 -3.31 -15.21 -12.83
C PRO A 101 -2.51 -16.50 -13.01
N LYS A 102 -2.96 -17.38 -13.89
CA LYS A 102 -2.29 -18.64 -14.21
C LYS A 102 -1.21 -18.41 -15.27
N ASP A 103 -0.32 -19.35 -15.38
CA ASP A 103 0.66 -19.33 -16.47
C ASP A 103 -0.05 -19.49 -17.82
N PHE A 104 0.48 -18.81 -18.83
CA PHE A 104 0.04 -19.00 -20.21
C PHE A 104 0.23 -20.46 -20.63
N VAL A 105 -0.76 -21.02 -21.31
CA VAL A 105 -0.73 -22.36 -21.89
C VAL A 105 -0.80 -22.23 -23.40
N GLU A 106 0.14 -22.83 -24.10
CA GLU A 106 0.16 -22.84 -25.56
C GLU A 106 -1.08 -23.57 -26.13
N ASP A 107 -1.57 -23.10 -27.27
CA ASP A 107 -2.76 -23.63 -27.96
C ASP A 107 -4.11 -23.54 -27.17
N GLN A 108 -4.13 -22.85 -26.03
CA GLN A 108 -5.36 -22.55 -25.33
C GLN A 108 -6.00 -21.26 -25.90
N ASN A 109 -7.34 -21.26 -26.00
CA ASN A 109 -8.08 -20.06 -26.35
C ASN A 109 -8.31 -19.18 -25.11
N TYR A 110 -8.07 -17.89 -25.26
CA TYR A 110 -8.28 -16.86 -24.25
C TYR A 110 -9.29 -15.84 -24.74
N SER A 111 -10.13 -15.38 -23.85
CA SER A 111 -11.09 -14.32 -24.13
C SER A 111 -10.50 -12.95 -23.84
N LYS A 112 -11.02 -11.92 -24.52
CA LYS A 112 -10.69 -10.54 -24.20
C LYS A 112 -10.87 -10.26 -22.70
N GLY A 113 -9.82 -9.76 -22.06
CA GLY A 113 -9.80 -9.46 -20.62
C GLY A 113 -9.17 -10.55 -19.76
N ASP A 114 -8.90 -11.74 -20.30
CA ASP A 114 -8.17 -12.78 -19.57
C ASP A 114 -6.75 -12.31 -19.24
N VAL A 115 -6.29 -12.66 -18.04
CA VAL A 115 -4.96 -12.31 -17.56
C VAL A 115 -4.13 -13.59 -17.35
N VAL A 116 -2.94 -13.62 -17.92
CA VAL A 116 -1.99 -14.73 -17.78
C VAL A 116 -0.62 -14.23 -17.38
N LYS A 117 0.19 -15.15 -16.80
CA LYS A 117 1.61 -14.94 -16.57
C LYS A 117 2.40 -15.54 -17.72
N TYR A 118 3.34 -14.77 -18.24
CA TYR A 118 4.24 -15.22 -19.30
C TYR A 118 5.63 -14.66 -19.07
N ASP A 119 6.64 -15.32 -19.65
CA ASP A 119 8.03 -14.91 -19.54
C ASP A 119 8.22 -13.45 -20.00
N ALA A 120 8.96 -12.70 -19.23
CA ALA A 120 9.16 -11.28 -19.44
C ALA A 120 10.60 -11.02 -19.95
N PRO A 121 10.84 -10.96 -21.26
CA PRO A 121 12.15 -10.61 -21.79
C PRO A 121 12.64 -9.30 -21.20
N GLY A 122 13.89 -9.28 -20.69
CA GLY A 122 14.49 -8.10 -20.07
C GLY A 122 14.33 -8.01 -18.55
N PHE A 123 13.59 -8.93 -17.92
CA PHE A 123 13.36 -8.91 -16.46
C PHE A 123 14.10 -10.01 -15.68
N GLY A 124 15.07 -10.66 -16.30
CA GLY A 124 15.86 -11.74 -15.71
C GLY A 124 15.34 -13.14 -16.03
N ALA A 125 16.13 -14.15 -15.68
CA ALA A 125 15.77 -15.54 -15.94
C ALA A 125 14.56 -15.97 -15.09
N ASN A 126 13.56 -16.57 -15.72
CA ASN A 126 12.32 -17.04 -15.10
C ASN A 126 11.42 -15.92 -14.50
N ALA A 127 11.68 -14.67 -14.83
CA ALA A 127 10.78 -13.59 -14.44
C ALA A 127 9.52 -13.66 -15.28
N LYS A 128 8.37 -13.78 -14.63
CA LYS A 128 7.05 -13.76 -15.27
C LYS A 128 6.36 -12.44 -14.97
N ARG A 129 5.76 -11.87 -16.02
CA ARG A 129 4.92 -10.68 -15.88
C ARG A 129 3.49 -11.00 -16.32
N GLU A 130 2.56 -10.18 -15.90
CA GLU A 130 1.14 -10.34 -16.22
C GLU A 130 0.81 -9.62 -17.53
N TYR A 131 0.07 -10.31 -18.40
CA TYR A 131 -0.44 -9.80 -19.67
C TYR A 131 -1.95 -9.97 -19.72
N ILE A 132 -2.63 -8.97 -20.27
CA ILE A 132 -4.07 -9.00 -20.49
C ILE A 132 -4.38 -9.12 -21.97
N ALA A 133 -5.28 -10.03 -22.33
CA ALA A 133 -5.76 -10.19 -23.70
C ALA A 133 -6.61 -8.99 -24.12
N THR A 134 -6.28 -8.38 -25.27
CA THR A 134 -7.00 -7.22 -25.82
C THR A 134 -8.18 -7.62 -26.71
N LYS A 135 -8.17 -8.87 -27.17
CA LYS A 135 -9.24 -9.55 -27.93
C LYS A 135 -9.16 -11.05 -27.67
N ASP A 136 -10.10 -11.82 -28.19
CA ASP A 136 -10.05 -13.26 -28.16
C ASP A 136 -8.86 -13.76 -28.99
N THR A 137 -8.06 -14.65 -28.42
CA THR A 137 -6.79 -15.09 -29.02
C THR A 137 -6.30 -16.41 -28.47
N ASN A 138 -5.46 -17.11 -29.24
CA ASN A 138 -4.61 -18.21 -28.79
C ASN A 138 -3.12 -17.94 -29.02
N ALA A 139 -2.79 -16.72 -29.46
CA ALA A 139 -1.41 -16.30 -29.70
C ALA A 139 -0.64 -16.11 -28.36
N THR A 140 0.68 -16.21 -28.43
CA THR A 140 1.55 -15.99 -27.27
C THR A 140 1.48 -14.54 -26.79
N PRO A 141 1.70 -14.27 -25.49
CA PRO A 141 1.66 -12.92 -24.92
C PRO A 141 2.64 -11.88 -25.49
N THR A 142 3.54 -12.30 -26.36
CA THR A 142 4.42 -11.40 -27.14
C THR A 142 3.77 -10.84 -28.41
N ALA A 143 2.62 -11.37 -28.81
CA ALA A 143 1.87 -10.87 -29.97
C ALA A 143 1.03 -9.63 -29.63
N ASN A 144 0.58 -8.89 -30.65
CA ASN A 144 -0.23 -7.66 -30.54
C ASN A 144 -1.61 -7.88 -29.89
N ASP A 145 -2.01 -9.11 -29.68
CA ASP A 145 -3.27 -9.49 -29.05
C ASP A 145 -3.26 -9.33 -27.52
N TRP A 146 -2.08 -9.08 -26.99
CA TRP A 146 -1.82 -8.94 -25.57
C TRP A 146 -1.15 -7.60 -25.28
N LYS A 147 -1.35 -7.10 -24.09
CA LYS A 147 -0.56 -5.99 -23.55
C LYS A 147 -0.10 -6.32 -22.13
N PRO A 148 1.06 -5.83 -21.71
CA PRO A 148 1.46 -5.89 -20.30
C PRO A 148 0.37 -5.27 -19.42
N LEU A 149 0.03 -5.93 -18.32
CA LEU A 149 -0.96 -5.42 -17.37
C LEU A 149 -0.39 -4.23 -16.60
N ASN A 150 0.89 -4.30 -16.25
CA ASN A 150 1.59 -3.30 -15.48
C ASN A 150 2.73 -2.66 -16.26
N SER A 151 3.18 -1.48 -15.85
CA SER A 151 4.35 -0.82 -16.44
C SER A 151 5.65 -1.56 -16.12
N ASP A 152 6.71 -1.31 -16.90
CA ASP A 152 8.02 -1.88 -16.65
C ASP A 152 8.59 -1.44 -15.29
N ASP A 153 8.39 -0.19 -14.91
CA ASP A 153 8.82 0.32 -13.59
C ASP A 153 8.11 -0.39 -12.44
N TYR A 154 6.83 -0.73 -12.59
CA TYR A 154 6.10 -1.52 -11.61
C TYR A 154 6.70 -2.92 -11.47
N GLU A 155 6.97 -3.61 -12.56
CA GLU A 155 7.53 -4.97 -12.54
C GLU A 155 8.97 -4.99 -11.99
N HIS A 156 9.81 -4.01 -12.36
CA HIS A 156 11.11 -3.84 -11.74
C HIS A 156 11.01 -3.52 -10.25
N GLY A 157 10.07 -2.67 -9.84
CA GLY A 157 9.81 -2.37 -8.43
C GLY A 157 9.41 -3.61 -7.64
N LYS A 158 8.61 -4.49 -8.23
CA LYS A 158 8.23 -5.79 -7.65
C LYS A 158 9.44 -6.71 -7.43
N GLN A 159 10.36 -6.76 -8.39
CA GLN A 159 11.61 -7.50 -8.25
C GLN A 159 12.49 -6.92 -7.14
N LEU A 160 12.71 -5.61 -7.17
CA LEU A 160 13.50 -4.90 -6.15
C LEU A 160 12.92 -5.07 -4.75
N PHE A 161 11.59 -5.10 -4.59
CA PHE A 161 10.93 -5.37 -3.31
C PHE A 161 11.33 -6.73 -2.73
N SER A 162 11.56 -7.73 -3.58
CA SER A 162 12.08 -9.04 -3.17
C SER A 162 13.59 -9.03 -2.95
N GLU A 163 14.36 -8.42 -3.84
CA GLU A 163 15.82 -8.33 -3.76
C GLU A 163 16.29 -7.60 -2.50
N TYR A 164 15.60 -6.53 -2.13
CA TYR A 164 15.86 -5.77 -0.90
C TYR A 164 15.20 -6.39 0.34
N GLN A 165 14.71 -7.62 0.23
CA GLN A 165 14.18 -8.45 1.32
C GLN A 165 12.94 -7.86 2.03
N CYS A 166 12.24 -6.91 1.42
CA CYS A 166 11.01 -6.32 2.00
C CYS A 166 9.95 -7.40 2.29
N VAL A 167 9.89 -8.46 1.47
CA VAL A 167 8.99 -9.60 1.63
C VAL A 167 9.22 -10.42 2.92
N GLN A 168 10.37 -10.28 3.57
CA GLN A 168 10.64 -10.98 4.83
C GLN A 168 9.84 -10.37 6.00
N CYS A 169 9.57 -9.07 5.94
CA CYS A 169 8.81 -8.37 6.96
C CYS A 169 7.38 -8.06 6.52
N HIS A 170 7.16 -7.78 5.24
CA HIS A 170 5.86 -7.35 4.69
C HIS A 170 5.21 -8.44 3.85
N ALA A 171 3.94 -8.73 4.12
CA ALA A 171 3.10 -9.40 3.15
C ALA A 171 2.55 -8.38 2.15
N ILE A 172 2.41 -8.80 0.90
CA ILE A 172 1.73 -8.05 -0.16
C ILE A 172 1.01 -9.04 -1.06
N ASP A 173 -0.28 -8.87 -1.24
CA ASP A 173 -1.16 -9.81 -1.94
C ASP A 173 -0.95 -11.25 -1.41
N ARG A 174 -0.35 -12.11 -2.24
CA ARG A 174 -0.13 -13.53 -1.94
C ARG A 174 1.33 -13.83 -1.59
N THR A 175 2.15 -12.81 -1.43
CA THR A 175 3.60 -12.94 -1.22
C THR A 175 4.02 -12.39 0.13
N GLY A 176 5.17 -12.86 0.61
CA GLY A 176 5.77 -12.38 1.84
C GLY A 176 5.21 -13.03 3.11
N ILE A 177 5.98 -12.96 4.16
CA ILE A 177 5.66 -13.60 5.44
C ILE A 177 4.77 -12.70 6.29
N GLY A 178 4.94 -11.38 6.22
CA GLY A 178 4.14 -10.39 6.95
C GLY A 178 4.23 -10.47 8.48
N ALA A 179 5.26 -11.11 8.99
CA ALA A 179 5.35 -11.42 10.42
C ALA A 179 5.80 -10.22 11.30
N LYS A 180 6.57 -9.31 10.72
CA LYS A 180 7.20 -8.19 11.46
C LYS A 180 6.69 -6.83 11.04
N GLY A 181 6.28 -6.67 9.78
CA GLY A 181 5.79 -5.42 9.21
C GLY A 181 4.31 -5.46 8.84
N PRO A 182 3.68 -4.31 8.59
CA PRO A 182 2.29 -4.27 8.15
C PRO A 182 2.09 -4.95 6.80
N ASN A 183 0.92 -5.56 6.60
CA ASN A 183 0.50 -6.07 5.30
C ASN A 183 0.32 -4.89 4.33
N LEU A 184 0.96 -4.96 3.16
CA LEU A 184 0.96 -3.89 2.14
C LEU A 184 0.00 -4.18 0.97
N THR A 185 -0.82 -5.22 1.06
CA THR A 185 -1.88 -5.48 0.07
C THR A 185 -2.77 -4.24 -0.10
N LEU A 186 -3.07 -3.90 -1.34
CA LEU A 186 -3.81 -2.69 -1.70
C LEU A 186 -3.19 -1.39 -1.13
N TYR A 187 -1.86 -1.34 -1.04
CA TYR A 187 -1.17 -0.19 -0.46
C TYR A 187 -1.49 1.12 -1.16
N GLY A 188 -1.64 1.10 -2.47
CA GLY A 188 -1.90 2.27 -3.30
C GLY A 188 -3.23 2.97 -3.04
N ILE A 189 -4.20 2.29 -2.41
CA ILE A 189 -5.48 2.93 -2.02
C ILE A 189 -5.41 3.64 -0.67
N ARG A 190 -4.32 3.50 0.08
CA ARG A 190 -4.15 4.19 1.37
C ARG A 190 -3.92 5.67 1.16
N THR A 191 -4.50 6.49 2.00
CA THR A 191 -4.35 7.96 1.93
C THR A 191 -3.18 8.49 2.74
N SER A 192 -2.62 7.66 3.64
CA SER A 192 -1.51 8.03 4.51
C SER A 192 -0.58 6.86 4.79
N LEU A 193 0.65 7.19 5.19
CA LEU A 193 1.68 6.28 5.67
C LEU A 193 2.23 6.71 7.03
N ALA A 194 3.14 5.92 7.60
CA ALA A 194 3.81 6.21 8.86
C ALA A 194 2.84 6.44 10.04
N ALA A 195 1.80 5.59 10.18
CA ALA A 195 0.73 5.73 11.17
C ALA A 195 -0.01 7.08 11.04
N GLY A 196 -0.44 7.41 9.83
CA GLY A 196 -1.22 8.63 9.56
C GLY A 196 -0.41 9.93 9.56
N TRP A 197 0.91 9.85 9.72
CA TRP A 197 1.78 11.02 9.86
C TRP A 197 2.02 11.73 8.54
N MET A 198 2.19 10.99 7.44
CA MET A 198 2.48 11.53 6.12
C MET A 198 1.40 11.16 5.12
N ARG A 199 1.27 11.97 4.06
CA ARG A 199 0.45 11.66 2.90
C ARG A 199 1.06 10.48 2.14
N ASN A 200 0.23 9.54 1.65
CA ASN A 200 0.69 8.48 0.78
C ASN A 200 0.81 8.99 -0.66
N ASN A 201 1.99 9.44 -1.01
CA ASN A 201 2.37 9.86 -2.37
C ASN A 201 3.81 9.45 -2.67
N GLU A 202 4.26 9.64 -3.90
CA GLU A 202 5.59 9.21 -4.35
C GLU A 202 6.70 9.79 -3.50
N GLU A 203 6.70 11.09 -3.24
CA GLU A 203 7.73 11.79 -2.46
C GLU A 203 7.82 11.27 -1.02
N SER A 204 6.68 11.23 -0.33
CA SER A 204 6.62 10.79 1.06
C SER A 204 6.99 9.33 1.22
N LEU A 205 6.54 8.47 0.30
CA LEU A 205 6.86 7.06 0.33
C LEU A 205 8.33 6.80 0.01
N ALA A 206 8.91 7.52 -0.95
CA ALA A 206 10.34 7.43 -1.24
C ALA A 206 11.19 7.81 -0.02
N ARG A 207 10.87 8.93 0.63
CA ARG A 207 11.56 9.34 1.86
C ARG A 207 11.45 8.29 2.97
N TRP A 208 10.27 7.72 3.16
CA TRP A 208 10.03 6.67 4.14
C TRP A 208 10.87 5.41 3.87
N ILE A 209 10.95 4.97 2.62
CA ILE A 209 11.73 3.80 2.23
C ILE A 209 13.23 4.03 2.41
N LYS A 210 13.70 5.23 2.07
CA LYS A 210 15.10 5.59 2.17
C LYS A 210 15.60 5.61 3.61
N ASN A 211 14.89 6.28 4.49
CA ASN A 211 15.24 6.34 5.92
C ASN A 211 14.02 6.67 6.78
N SER A 212 13.27 5.65 7.16
CA SER A 212 12.10 5.83 8.02
C SER A 212 12.45 6.33 9.42
N ASN A 213 13.68 6.11 9.89
CA ASN A 213 14.11 6.53 11.23
C ASN A 213 14.32 8.04 11.35
N GLU A 214 14.73 8.73 10.28
CA GLU A 214 14.76 10.20 10.26
C GLU A 214 13.38 10.83 10.42
N ILE A 215 12.34 10.11 10.01
CA ILE A 215 10.95 10.57 10.07
C ILE A 215 10.32 10.22 11.40
N LYS A 216 10.63 9.03 11.91
CA LYS A 216 10.08 8.51 13.16
C LYS A 216 11.14 7.72 13.92
N ASP A 217 11.67 8.31 14.98
CA ASP A 217 12.62 7.65 15.87
C ASP A 217 12.07 6.34 16.43
N GLY A 218 12.97 5.35 16.54
CA GLY A 218 12.62 4.03 17.05
C GLY A 218 11.80 3.18 16.08
N ASN A 219 11.81 3.52 14.80
CA ASN A 219 11.12 2.77 13.77
C ASN A 219 11.83 1.43 13.50
N LEU A 220 11.08 0.33 13.66
CA LEU A 220 11.63 -1.03 13.49
C LEU A 220 11.93 -1.40 12.03
N MET A 221 11.37 -0.70 11.05
CA MET A 221 11.68 -0.92 9.64
C MET A 221 13.14 -0.59 9.31
N TRP A 222 13.76 0.30 10.09
CA TRP A 222 15.14 0.72 9.89
C TRP A 222 16.11 0.24 10.97
N ASN A 223 15.60 0.07 12.20
CA ASN A 223 16.41 -0.31 13.36
C ASN A 223 15.91 -1.58 14.05
N GLY A 224 15.08 -2.40 13.38
CA GLY A 224 14.53 -3.62 13.94
C GLY A 224 15.55 -4.75 14.02
N GLU A 225 15.23 -5.76 14.79
CA GLU A 225 16.00 -7.00 14.84
C GLU A 225 16.15 -7.63 13.46
N GLY A 226 17.39 -7.90 13.05
CA GLY A 226 17.74 -8.41 11.73
C GLY A 226 17.96 -7.34 10.66
N ILE A 227 17.87 -6.05 11.01
CA ILE A 227 18.24 -4.93 10.15
C ILE A 227 19.55 -4.35 10.65
N ASP A 228 20.64 -5.01 10.36
CA ASP A 228 22.01 -4.53 10.63
C ASP A 228 22.52 -3.62 9.50
N ASP A 229 23.73 -3.11 9.64
CA ASP A 229 24.35 -2.21 8.65
C ASP A 229 24.58 -2.87 7.29
N ASN A 230 24.59 -4.20 7.20
CA ASN A 230 24.75 -4.97 5.98
C ASN A 230 23.41 -5.36 5.35
N HIS A 231 22.29 -5.07 6.00
CA HIS A 231 20.98 -5.42 5.45
C HIS A 231 20.74 -4.68 4.12
N PRO A 232 20.27 -5.37 3.06
CA PRO A 232 20.12 -4.75 1.74
C PRO A 232 19.31 -3.45 1.74
N VAL A 233 18.31 -3.30 2.61
CA VAL A 233 17.48 -2.10 2.70
C VAL A 233 18.31 -0.82 2.94
N ARG A 234 19.45 -0.92 3.64
CA ARG A 234 20.33 0.21 3.92
C ARG A 234 20.91 0.85 2.65
N ASN A 235 21.12 0.05 1.61
CA ASN A 235 21.63 0.54 0.34
C ASN A 235 20.63 1.44 -0.39
N LEU A 236 19.34 1.34 -0.07
CA LEU A 236 18.30 2.16 -0.70
C LEU A 236 18.40 3.66 -0.38
N GLU A 237 19.10 4.03 0.68
CA GLU A 237 19.27 5.46 1.05
C GLU A 237 19.82 6.29 -0.11
N ASN A 238 20.73 5.73 -0.92
CA ASN A 238 21.41 6.41 -2.02
C ASN A 238 20.98 5.92 -3.42
N GLU A 239 19.91 5.13 -3.53
CA GLU A 239 19.48 4.46 -4.75
C GLU A 239 18.13 5.00 -5.25
N ASP A 240 18.08 6.29 -5.60
CA ASP A 240 16.84 6.99 -5.97
C ASP A 240 16.03 6.29 -7.06
N GLU A 241 16.69 5.79 -8.11
CA GLU A 241 16.03 5.12 -9.20
C GLU A 241 15.33 3.84 -8.74
N LYS A 242 16.00 3.03 -7.94
CA LYS A 242 15.45 1.78 -7.40
C LYS A 242 14.32 2.04 -6.43
N VAL A 243 14.49 3.03 -5.55
CA VAL A 243 13.42 3.48 -4.64
C VAL A 243 12.18 3.91 -5.41
N ASN A 244 12.35 4.72 -6.47
CA ASN A 244 11.23 5.17 -7.29
C ASN A 244 10.47 4.02 -7.96
N LYS A 245 11.16 2.96 -8.41
CA LYS A 245 10.52 1.75 -8.95
C LYS A 245 9.74 1.00 -7.87
N ILE A 246 10.31 0.83 -6.65
CA ILE A 246 9.59 0.24 -5.51
C ILE A 246 8.35 1.08 -5.16
N VAL A 247 8.46 2.39 -5.16
CA VAL A 247 7.34 3.32 -4.94
C VAL A 247 6.22 3.10 -5.96
N LYS A 248 6.55 3.00 -7.25
CA LYS A 248 5.57 2.72 -8.30
C LYS A 248 4.91 1.35 -8.14
N TYR A 249 5.65 0.34 -7.72
CA TYR A 249 5.09 -0.96 -7.38
C TYR A 249 4.08 -0.85 -6.25
N LEU A 250 4.44 -0.23 -5.13
CA LEU A 250 3.57 -0.10 -3.96
C LEU A 250 2.33 0.76 -4.24
N LEU A 251 2.48 1.92 -4.87
CA LEU A 251 1.37 2.79 -5.22
C LEU A 251 0.48 2.22 -6.33
N GLY A 252 0.99 1.29 -7.11
CA GLY A 252 0.23 0.55 -8.11
C GLY A 252 -0.66 -0.56 -7.53
N GLN A 253 -0.54 -0.89 -6.25
CA GLN A 253 -1.40 -1.86 -5.56
C GLN A 253 -2.78 -1.23 -5.28
N LYS A 254 -3.74 -1.43 -6.19
CA LYS A 254 -5.07 -0.80 -6.14
C LYS A 254 -6.20 -1.80 -6.27
#